data_514a9f54703bf2423da35e45496bed93
#
_entry.id   514a9f54703bf2423da35e45496bed93
#
_cell.length_a   1.000
_cell.length_b   1.000
_cell.length_c   1.000
_cell.angle_alpha   90.00
_cell.angle_beta   90.00
_cell.angle_gamma   90.00
#
_symmetry.space_group_name_H-M   'P 1'
#
loop_
_entity.id
_entity.type
_entity.pdbx_description
1 polymer ?
#
loop_
_entity_poly.entity_id
_entity_poly.type
_entity_poly.pdbx_seq_one_letter_code
_entity_poly.pdbx_strand_id
1 'polypeptide(L)'
;MIDLQLSNGYNLSKYNLVGGFYAGIKNKFPGSGYLDFHSDNLIILSSRGVLAYTKNIDNLNFKQIRNNINEFIGLKEFVKNSAHSLKDLTIHKNKIFISYTEEIKANCWNTSVIFGEMNYEYTKFKKLFSSKDCVHPSKNIEKLVNARQSGGRIISLDESNILLSVGEYRSRYLAQDKDSINGKIIKINIKNSVHEIF
;
A
#
# COMPACT_ATOMS: atom_id res chain seq x y z
N MET A 1 7.50 26.38 0.80
CA MET A 1 6.60 26.21 1.95
C MET A 1 5.58 27.34 1.91
N ILE A 2 4.33 27.08 2.16
CA ILE A 2 3.25 28.08 2.31
C ILE A 2 2.60 27.81 3.65
N ASP A 3 2.63 28.80 4.53
CA ASP A 3 1.98 28.72 5.84
C ASP A 3 0.61 29.38 5.76
N LEU A 4 -0.39 28.68 6.22
CA LEU A 4 -1.79 29.12 6.27
C LEU A 4 -2.25 29.10 7.72
N GLN A 5 -2.75 30.23 8.21
CA GLN A 5 -3.41 30.27 9.51
C GLN A 5 -4.88 29.89 9.35
N LEU A 6 -5.33 28.88 10.07
CA LEU A 6 -6.71 28.44 10.05
C LEU A 6 -7.56 29.20 11.08
N SER A 7 -8.85 29.33 10.81
CA SER A 7 -9.79 30.09 11.67
C SER A 7 -9.94 29.55 13.10
N ASN A 8 -9.50 28.31 13.35
CA ASN A 8 -9.51 27.64 14.65
C ASN A 8 -8.19 27.78 15.43
N GLY A 9 -7.28 28.65 14.99
CA GLY A 9 -5.98 28.90 15.64
C GLY A 9 -4.88 27.91 15.28
N TYR A 10 -5.13 26.92 14.40
CA TYR A 10 -4.09 26.02 13.91
C TYR A 10 -3.33 26.64 12.74
N ASN A 11 -2.04 26.35 12.64
CA ASN A 11 -1.22 26.67 11.49
C ASN A 11 -1.09 25.44 10.58
N LEU A 12 -1.31 25.64 9.29
CA LEU A 12 -1.14 24.63 8.25
C LEU A 12 0.07 24.97 7.37
N SER A 13 1.11 24.18 7.43
CA SER A 13 2.25 24.31 6.54
C SER A 13 2.11 23.40 5.33
N LYS A 14 2.01 23.98 4.15
CA LYS A 14 1.91 23.26 2.88
C LYS A 14 3.28 23.15 2.22
N TYR A 15 3.67 21.93 1.92
CA TYR A 15 4.90 21.60 1.21
C TYR A 15 4.60 21.03 -0.17
N ASN A 16 5.33 21.48 -1.20
CA ASN A 16 5.29 20.87 -2.52
C ASN A 16 6.32 19.75 -2.62
N LEU A 17 5.87 18.54 -2.86
CA LEU A 17 6.77 17.40 -3.12
C LEU A 17 7.32 17.46 -4.54
N VAL A 18 8.55 16.96 -4.73
CA VAL A 18 9.15 16.83 -6.05
C VAL A 18 8.35 15.87 -6.95
N GLY A 19 8.31 16.13 -8.25
CA GLY A 19 7.40 15.50 -9.21
C GLY A 19 7.46 13.98 -9.33
N GLY A 20 8.55 13.30 -8.91
CA GLY A 20 8.69 11.85 -8.95
C GLY A 20 7.67 11.09 -8.08
N PHE A 21 7.10 11.72 -7.07
CA PHE A 21 6.06 11.12 -6.23
C PHE A 21 4.66 11.14 -6.88
N TYR A 22 4.48 11.89 -7.97
CA TYR A 22 3.22 12.04 -8.68
C TYR A 22 3.15 11.22 -9.98
N ALA A 23 4.17 10.42 -10.29
CA ALA A 23 4.26 9.69 -11.54
C ALA A 23 3.20 8.60 -11.66
N GLY A 24 1.99 8.99 -12.00
CA GLY A 24 0.98 8.11 -12.56
C GLY A 24 1.26 7.90 -14.04
N ILE A 25 1.20 6.68 -14.54
CA ILE A 25 1.46 6.34 -15.95
C ILE A 25 0.40 6.96 -16.89
N LYS A 26 -0.75 7.32 -16.38
CA LYS A 26 -1.78 8.10 -17.10
C LYS A 26 -2.35 9.14 -16.14
N ASN A 27 -2.15 10.39 -16.46
CA ASN A 27 -2.44 11.61 -15.68
C ASN A 27 -3.89 11.84 -15.23
N LYS A 28 -4.79 10.89 -15.31
CA LYS A 28 -6.18 11.09 -14.90
C LYS A 28 -6.39 11.06 -13.37
N PHE A 29 -5.44 10.50 -12.65
CA PHE A 29 -5.48 10.50 -11.19
C PHE A 29 -4.03 10.65 -10.68
N PRO A 30 -3.69 11.76 -10.04
CA PRO A 30 -2.41 11.91 -9.36
C PRO A 30 -2.23 10.70 -8.44
N GLY A 31 -1.07 10.07 -8.51
CA GLY A 31 -0.76 8.92 -7.69
C GLY A 31 -0.87 9.30 -6.23
N SER A 32 -1.55 8.49 -5.43
CA SER A 32 -1.54 8.62 -4.00
C SER A 32 -0.13 8.34 -3.48
N GLY A 33 0.28 9.05 -2.45
CA GLY A 33 1.44 8.75 -1.65
C GLY A 33 1.00 8.23 -0.29
N TYR A 34 1.85 7.45 0.34
CA TYR A 34 1.66 6.92 1.68
C TYR A 34 2.80 7.42 2.55
N LEU A 35 2.48 7.76 3.79
CA LEU A 35 3.40 8.38 4.73
C LEU A 35 3.38 7.60 6.03
N ASP A 36 4.55 7.43 6.62
CA ASP A 36 4.71 6.98 8.00
C ASP A 36 6.04 7.49 8.57
N PHE A 37 6.25 7.32 9.85
CA PHE A 37 7.46 7.73 10.53
C PHE A 37 8.28 6.53 10.97
N HIS A 38 9.60 6.64 10.81
CA HIS A 38 10.58 5.76 11.45
C HIS A 38 11.54 6.62 12.27
N SER A 39 11.40 6.55 13.61
CA SER A 39 12.02 7.54 14.50
C SER A 39 11.62 8.97 14.06
N ASP A 40 12.59 9.86 13.87
CA ASP A 40 12.35 11.24 13.43
C ASP A 40 12.32 11.41 11.90
N ASN A 41 12.39 10.31 11.15
CA ASN A 41 12.40 10.37 9.70
C ASN A 41 11.00 10.17 9.14
N LEU A 42 10.55 11.09 8.30
CA LEU A 42 9.36 10.90 7.49
C LEU A 42 9.68 9.98 6.31
N ILE A 43 8.96 8.89 6.20
CA ILE A 43 9.06 7.92 5.10
C ILE A 43 7.91 8.17 4.14
N ILE A 44 8.21 8.19 2.85
CA ILE A 44 7.22 8.39 1.79
C ILE A 44 7.30 7.23 0.80
N LEU A 45 6.15 6.70 0.44
CA LEU A 45 6.00 5.70 -0.62
C LEU A 45 5.03 6.22 -1.68
N SER A 46 5.45 6.28 -2.93
CA SER A 46 4.53 6.52 -4.03
C SER A 46 3.76 5.25 -4.37
N SER A 47 2.58 5.40 -4.97
CA SER A 47 1.77 4.26 -5.44
C SER A 47 2.48 3.41 -6.51
N ARG A 48 3.65 3.84 -6.98
CA ARG A 48 4.47 3.19 -8.02
C ARG A 48 5.82 2.68 -7.53
N GLY A 49 6.06 2.67 -6.21
CA GLY A 49 7.24 2.05 -5.61
C GLY A 49 8.44 2.97 -5.40
N VAL A 50 8.31 4.27 -5.61
CA VAL A 50 9.34 5.20 -5.17
C VAL A 50 9.25 5.33 -3.66
N LEU A 51 10.26 4.83 -2.97
CA LEU A 51 10.42 4.91 -1.52
C LEU A 51 11.50 5.92 -1.20
N ALA A 52 11.23 6.83 -0.28
CA ALA A 52 12.18 7.87 0.12
C ALA A 52 11.97 8.30 1.57
N TYR A 53 12.93 9.03 2.11
CA TYR A 53 12.85 9.58 3.46
C TYR A 53 13.41 10.98 3.53
N THR A 54 13.01 11.74 4.53
CA THR A 54 13.64 12.99 4.94
C THR A 54 13.83 13.05 6.44
N LYS A 55 14.99 13.55 6.87
CA LYS A 55 15.32 13.73 8.29
C LYS A 55 14.75 15.02 8.87
N ASN A 56 14.35 15.94 8.02
CA ASN A 56 13.86 17.23 8.43
C ASN A 56 12.62 17.58 7.61
N ILE A 57 11.50 17.67 8.29
CA ILE A 57 10.21 18.03 7.68
C ILE A 57 10.23 19.48 7.19
N ASP A 58 10.97 20.36 7.86
CA ASP A 58 11.05 21.77 7.50
C ASP A 58 11.89 22.00 6.24
N ASN A 59 12.85 21.11 6.00
CA ASN A 59 13.68 21.10 4.80
C ASN A 59 13.49 19.79 4.05
N LEU A 60 12.48 19.73 3.17
CA LEU A 60 12.06 18.52 2.43
C LEU A 60 13.12 18.03 1.42
N ASN A 61 14.31 17.76 1.89
CA ASN A 61 15.36 17.12 1.09
C ASN A 61 15.20 15.60 1.17
N PHE A 62 14.41 15.04 0.26
CA PHE A 62 14.15 13.60 0.21
C PHE A 62 15.32 12.84 -0.40
N LYS A 63 15.73 11.76 0.28
CA LYS A 63 16.67 10.77 -0.23
C LYS A 63 15.90 9.49 -0.59
N GLN A 64 16.14 8.98 -1.79
CA GLN A 64 15.52 7.74 -2.23
C GLN A 64 16.14 6.55 -1.50
N ILE A 65 15.30 5.62 -1.07
CA ILE A 65 15.68 4.30 -0.59
C ILE A 65 15.53 3.33 -1.75
N ARG A 66 16.63 2.70 -2.18
CA ARG A 66 16.60 1.64 -3.19
C ARG A 66 15.83 0.43 -2.64
N ASN A 67 15.11 -0.26 -3.51
CA ASN A 67 14.30 -1.40 -3.11
C ASN A 67 14.02 -2.34 -4.29
N ASN A 68 13.42 -3.50 -4.02
CA ASN A 68 13.01 -4.48 -5.00
C ASN A 68 11.48 -4.63 -5.12
N ILE A 69 10.72 -3.57 -4.87
CA ILE A 69 9.24 -3.61 -4.97
C ILE A 69 8.77 -4.05 -6.36
N ASN A 70 9.54 -3.72 -7.41
CA ASN A 70 9.26 -4.10 -8.79
C ASN A 70 9.26 -5.62 -9.06
N GLU A 71 9.80 -6.44 -8.15
CA GLU A 71 9.71 -7.90 -8.22
C GLU A 71 8.30 -8.40 -7.86
N PHE A 72 7.50 -7.60 -7.15
CA PHE A 72 6.15 -7.95 -6.68
C PHE A 72 5.05 -7.27 -7.50
N ILE A 73 5.26 -6.01 -7.83
CA ILE A 73 4.37 -5.22 -8.67
C ILE A 73 5.18 -4.17 -9.42
N GLY A 74 4.97 -4.06 -10.71
CA GLY A 74 5.77 -3.16 -11.55
C GLY A 74 5.02 -2.64 -12.74
N LEU A 75 5.78 -2.19 -13.75
CA LEU A 75 5.24 -1.56 -14.94
C LEU A 75 4.19 -2.42 -15.67
N LYS A 76 4.40 -3.74 -15.67
CA LYS A 76 3.49 -4.70 -16.34
C LYS A 76 2.06 -4.61 -15.77
N GLU A 77 1.92 -4.55 -14.45
CA GLU A 77 0.64 -4.45 -13.75
C GLU A 77 0.07 -3.04 -13.87
N PHE A 78 0.91 -2.02 -13.74
CA PHE A 78 0.52 -0.61 -13.81
C PHE A 78 -0.03 -0.22 -15.17
N VAL A 79 0.48 -0.81 -16.26
CA VAL A 79 -0.02 -0.57 -17.62
C VAL A 79 -1.36 -1.24 -17.87
N LYS A 80 -1.61 -2.41 -17.29
CA LYS A 80 -2.90 -3.11 -17.39
C LYS A 80 -4.05 -2.27 -16.83
N ASN A 81 -3.83 -1.69 -15.64
CA ASN A 81 -4.81 -0.81 -15.01
C ASN A 81 -4.11 0.14 -14.04
N SER A 82 -4.40 1.42 -14.12
CA SER A 82 -3.84 2.45 -13.22
C SER A 82 -4.21 2.24 -11.74
N ALA A 83 -5.25 1.47 -11.46
CA ALA A 83 -5.64 1.12 -10.09
C ALA A 83 -4.86 -0.08 -9.51
N HIS A 84 -4.12 -0.85 -10.33
CA HIS A 84 -3.12 -1.78 -9.84
C HIS A 84 -1.94 -0.97 -9.31
N SER A 85 -1.66 -1.07 -8.03
CA SER A 85 -0.70 -0.19 -7.36
C SER A 85 -0.35 -0.69 -5.97
N LEU A 86 0.62 -0.06 -5.34
CA LEU A 86 0.75 -0.09 -3.89
C LEU A 86 -0.46 0.59 -3.26
N LYS A 87 -0.86 0.15 -2.08
CA LYS A 87 -2.13 0.57 -1.45
C LYS A 87 -1.94 1.20 -0.09
N ASP A 88 -0.87 0.87 0.61
CA ASP A 88 -0.53 1.47 1.90
C ASP A 88 0.90 1.18 2.30
N LEU A 89 1.38 1.94 3.27
CA LEU A 89 2.66 1.81 3.95
C LEU A 89 2.40 1.87 5.44
N THR A 90 2.98 0.96 6.20
CA THR A 90 3.03 1.07 7.66
C THR A 90 4.41 0.63 8.17
N ILE A 91 4.90 1.35 9.17
CA ILE A 91 6.14 1.02 9.88
C ILE A 91 5.80 0.50 11.25
N HIS A 92 6.30 -0.67 11.57
CA HIS A 92 6.17 -1.25 12.89
C HIS A 92 7.53 -1.72 13.39
N LYS A 93 8.00 -1.11 14.48
CA LYS A 93 9.38 -1.28 14.96
C LYS A 93 10.37 -0.90 13.86
N ASN A 94 11.27 -1.81 13.50
CA ASN A 94 12.25 -1.60 12.42
C ASN A 94 11.85 -2.29 11.10
N LYS A 95 10.55 -2.46 10.85
CA LYS A 95 10.05 -3.11 9.63
C LYS A 95 9.08 -2.23 8.88
N ILE A 96 9.20 -2.25 7.56
CA ILE A 96 8.27 -1.62 6.63
C ILE A 96 7.33 -2.70 6.09
N PHE A 97 6.03 -2.45 6.16
CA PHE A 97 4.99 -3.28 5.56
C PHE A 97 4.31 -2.49 4.46
N ILE A 98 4.14 -3.10 3.31
CA ILE A 98 3.51 -2.49 2.15
C ILE A 98 2.45 -3.43 1.60
N SER A 99 1.23 -2.95 1.44
CA SER A 99 0.18 -3.67 0.74
C SER A 99 0.14 -3.26 -0.73
N TYR A 100 -0.30 -4.19 -1.57
CA TYR A 100 -0.40 -3.98 -3.01
C TYR A 100 -1.44 -4.88 -3.64
N THR A 101 -1.88 -4.54 -4.84
CA THR A 101 -2.71 -5.43 -5.66
C THR A 101 -1.83 -6.46 -6.34
N GLU A 102 -2.03 -7.73 -6.04
CA GLU A 102 -1.30 -8.84 -6.64
C GLU A 102 -2.12 -9.55 -7.71
N GLU A 103 -1.53 -9.80 -8.87
CA GLU A 103 -2.06 -10.73 -9.84
C GLU A 103 -1.68 -12.15 -9.40
N ILE A 104 -2.56 -12.80 -8.62
CA ILE A 104 -2.33 -14.15 -8.06
C ILE A 104 -2.24 -15.21 -9.16
N LYS A 105 -3.10 -15.07 -10.17
CA LYS A 105 -3.13 -15.86 -11.42
C LYS A 105 -3.49 -14.93 -12.56
N ALA A 106 -3.32 -15.34 -13.78
CA ALA A 106 -3.64 -14.52 -14.96
C ALA A 106 -5.04 -13.91 -14.86
N ASN A 107 -5.11 -12.57 -14.87
CA ASN A 107 -6.31 -11.76 -14.69
C ASN A 107 -7.11 -12.01 -13.39
N CYS A 108 -6.49 -12.60 -12.38
CA CYS A 108 -7.12 -12.89 -11.09
C CYS A 108 -6.37 -12.17 -9.97
N TRP A 109 -7.03 -11.25 -9.31
CA TRP A 109 -6.41 -10.24 -8.45
C TRP A 109 -6.86 -10.34 -7.00
N ASN A 110 -5.95 -10.07 -6.07
CA ASN A 110 -6.28 -9.83 -4.66
C ASN A 110 -5.25 -8.91 -4.02
N THR A 111 -5.46 -8.58 -2.75
CA THR A 111 -4.58 -7.73 -1.94
C THR A 111 -3.56 -8.58 -1.21
N SER A 112 -2.31 -8.19 -1.29
CA SER A 112 -1.18 -8.88 -0.67
C SER A 112 -0.29 -7.93 0.09
N VAL A 113 0.62 -8.45 0.91
CA VAL A 113 1.55 -7.68 1.74
C VAL A 113 2.96 -8.18 1.56
N ILE A 114 3.88 -7.24 1.36
CA ILE A 114 5.33 -7.44 1.45
C ILE A 114 5.87 -6.71 2.68
N PHE A 115 7.01 -7.15 3.18
CA PHE A 115 7.71 -6.50 4.28
C PHE A 115 9.22 -6.58 4.12
N GLY A 116 9.94 -5.64 4.72
CA GLY A 116 11.39 -5.60 4.77
C GLY A 116 11.90 -4.94 6.04
N GLU A 117 13.12 -5.26 6.45
CA GLU A 117 13.80 -4.52 7.52
C GLU A 117 14.13 -3.10 7.03
N MET A 118 13.90 -2.12 7.89
CA MET A 118 14.19 -0.73 7.57
C MET A 118 15.67 -0.52 7.33
N ASN A 119 16.02 -0.08 6.12
CA ASN A 119 17.37 0.31 5.74
C ASN A 119 17.29 1.52 4.81
N TYR A 120 17.95 2.62 5.16
CA TYR A 120 17.88 3.87 4.43
C TYR A 120 18.64 3.89 3.09
N GLU A 121 19.47 2.86 2.82
CA GLU A 121 20.19 2.72 1.56
C GLU A 121 19.50 1.74 0.60
N TYR A 122 19.13 0.56 1.14
CA TYR A 122 18.47 -0.50 0.37
C TYR A 122 17.58 -1.36 1.27
N THR A 123 16.27 -1.27 1.08
CA THR A 123 15.31 -2.16 1.75
C THR A 123 14.96 -3.32 0.82
N LYS A 124 15.30 -4.54 1.24
CA LYS A 124 14.92 -5.77 0.54
C LYS A 124 13.59 -6.29 1.09
N PHE A 125 12.56 -6.21 0.27
CA PHE A 125 11.24 -6.76 0.59
C PHE A 125 11.15 -8.25 0.28
N LYS A 126 10.30 -8.93 1.06
CA LYS A 126 9.85 -10.30 0.83
C LYS A 126 8.35 -10.40 1.10
N LYS A 127 7.70 -11.42 0.55
CA LYS A 127 6.26 -11.62 0.73
C LYS A 127 5.98 -12.04 2.19
N LEU A 128 5.03 -11.34 2.81
CA LEU A 128 4.46 -11.73 4.11
C LEU A 128 3.16 -12.49 3.93
N PHE A 129 2.29 -11.95 3.08
CA PHE A 129 0.96 -12.48 2.85
C PHE A 129 0.60 -12.40 1.38
N SER A 130 -0.01 -13.46 0.88
CA SER A 130 -0.67 -13.52 -0.42
C SER A 130 -1.94 -14.36 -0.26
N SER A 131 -3.05 -13.86 -0.73
CA SER A 131 -4.31 -14.60 -0.70
C SER A 131 -4.20 -15.86 -1.57
N LYS A 132 -4.83 -16.96 -1.12
CA LYS A 132 -5.04 -18.14 -1.97
C LYS A 132 -6.14 -17.90 -3.00
N ASP A 133 -7.10 -17.06 -2.64
CA ASP A 133 -8.25 -16.71 -3.48
C ASP A 133 -7.99 -15.42 -4.23
N CYS A 134 -8.61 -15.29 -5.39
CA CYS A 134 -8.51 -14.08 -6.20
C CYS A 134 -9.80 -13.85 -6.99
N VAL A 135 -10.07 -12.59 -7.28
CA VAL A 135 -11.24 -12.17 -8.07
C VAL A 135 -10.87 -12.13 -9.54
N HIS A 136 -11.57 -12.93 -10.36
CA HIS A 136 -11.41 -12.98 -11.81
C HIS A 136 -12.64 -12.39 -12.50
N PRO A 137 -12.50 -11.54 -13.55
CA PRO A 137 -13.64 -10.91 -14.21
C PRO A 137 -14.71 -11.89 -14.70
N SER A 138 -14.29 -13.04 -15.27
CA SER A 138 -15.25 -14.02 -15.80
C SER A 138 -16.05 -14.75 -14.73
N LYS A 139 -15.57 -14.79 -13.50
CA LYS A 139 -16.23 -15.42 -12.35
C LYS A 139 -17.04 -14.44 -11.51
N ASN A 140 -16.85 -13.14 -11.75
CA ASN A 140 -17.62 -12.12 -11.07
C ASN A 140 -18.95 -11.88 -11.79
N ILE A 141 -20.04 -11.77 -11.04
CA ILE A 141 -21.40 -11.49 -11.56
C ILE A 141 -21.40 -10.23 -12.43
N GLU A 142 -20.69 -9.19 -12.03
CA GLU A 142 -20.56 -7.95 -12.78
C GLU A 142 -19.55 -8.03 -13.94
N LYS A 143 -18.90 -9.18 -14.16
CA LYS A 143 -17.85 -9.41 -15.17
C LYS A 143 -16.72 -8.37 -15.16
N LEU A 144 -16.50 -7.77 -14.01
CA LEU A 144 -15.52 -6.70 -13.77
C LEU A 144 -14.64 -7.04 -12.57
N VAL A 145 -13.41 -6.55 -12.58
CA VAL A 145 -12.55 -6.41 -11.40
C VAL A 145 -12.19 -4.96 -11.25
N ASN A 146 -12.45 -4.39 -10.09
CA ASN A 146 -12.12 -3.01 -9.82
C ASN A 146 -11.06 -2.89 -8.70
N ALA A 147 -9.81 -2.75 -9.08
CA ALA A 147 -8.70 -2.60 -8.15
C ALA A 147 -8.70 -1.30 -7.31
N ARG A 148 -9.63 -0.35 -7.57
CA ARG A 148 -9.88 0.78 -6.68
C ARG A 148 -10.64 0.36 -5.42
N GLN A 149 -11.30 -0.78 -5.47
CA GLN A 149 -12.03 -1.40 -4.36
C GLN A 149 -11.24 -2.57 -3.75
N SER A 150 -9.91 -2.46 -3.76
CA SER A 150 -9.01 -3.50 -3.23
C SER A 150 -8.84 -3.45 -1.71
N GLY A 151 -9.22 -2.35 -1.05
CA GLY A 151 -8.79 -2.09 0.30
C GLY A 151 -7.28 -1.82 0.32
N GLY A 152 -6.59 -2.38 1.29
CA GLY A 152 -5.13 -2.35 1.40
C GLY A 152 -4.61 -1.57 2.60
N ARG A 153 -5.45 -0.91 3.42
CA ARG A 153 -4.97 -0.25 4.63
C ARG A 153 -4.34 -1.28 5.57
N ILE A 154 -3.12 -0.95 6.04
CA ILE A 154 -2.39 -1.73 7.05
C ILE A 154 -2.24 -0.89 8.31
N ILE A 155 -2.44 -1.54 9.45
CA ILE A 155 -2.09 -0.97 10.77
C ILE A 155 -1.42 -2.04 11.63
N SER A 156 -0.54 -1.65 12.53
CA SER A 156 -0.06 -2.55 13.58
C SER A 156 -1.15 -2.75 14.63
N LEU A 157 -1.44 -3.99 14.99
CA LEU A 157 -2.38 -4.34 16.05
C LEU A 157 -1.65 -4.47 17.39
N ASP A 158 -0.58 -5.24 17.37
CA ASP A 158 0.28 -5.52 18.54
C ASP A 158 1.70 -5.85 18.07
N GLU A 159 2.55 -6.31 18.98
CA GLU A 159 3.95 -6.63 18.71
C GLU A 159 4.19 -7.67 17.61
N SER A 160 3.23 -8.54 17.37
CA SER A 160 3.36 -9.69 16.49
C SER A 160 2.37 -9.73 15.35
N ASN A 161 1.42 -8.80 15.32
CA ASN A 161 0.32 -8.85 14.38
C ASN A 161 0.07 -7.49 13.72
N ILE A 162 -0.30 -7.54 12.46
CA ILE A 162 -0.85 -6.42 11.70
C ILE A 162 -2.28 -6.72 11.26
N LEU A 163 -3.08 -5.69 11.05
CA LEU A 163 -4.38 -5.78 10.42
C LEU A 163 -4.28 -5.26 8.99
N LEU A 164 -4.91 -5.97 8.07
CA LEU A 164 -5.03 -5.62 6.66
C LEU A 164 -6.50 -5.54 6.28
N SER A 165 -6.95 -4.43 5.71
CA SER A 165 -8.26 -4.37 5.07
C SER A 165 -8.17 -4.95 3.65
N VAL A 166 -9.02 -5.91 3.32
CA VAL A 166 -9.13 -6.48 1.98
C VAL A 166 -10.47 -6.07 1.38
N GLY A 167 -10.43 -5.41 0.23
CA GLY A 167 -11.63 -5.02 -0.48
C GLY A 167 -12.24 -6.16 -1.29
N GLU A 168 -13.43 -5.94 -1.82
CA GLU A 168 -14.19 -6.97 -2.54
C GLU A 168 -14.01 -6.90 -4.07
N TYR A 169 -13.20 -5.97 -4.57
CA TYR A 169 -12.86 -5.81 -6.00
C TYR A 169 -14.09 -5.73 -6.93
N ARG A 170 -15.22 -5.24 -6.43
CA ARG A 170 -16.54 -5.21 -7.05
C ARG A 170 -17.24 -6.58 -7.13
N SER A 171 -16.79 -7.55 -6.33
CA SER A 171 -17.44 -8.83 -6.14
C SER A 171 -18.20 -8.83 -4.81
N ARG A 172 -19.23 -7.99 -4.69
CA ARG A 172 -19.91 -7.62 -3.45
C ARG A 172 -20.42 -8.82 -2.65
N TYR A 173 -20.82 -9.90 -3.32
CA TYR A 173 -21.28 -11.13 -2.68
C TYR A 173 -20.17 -11.76 -1.82
N LEU A 174 -18.89 -11.59 -2.16
CA LEU A 174 -17.77 -12.11 -1.36
C LEU A 174 -17.68 -11.44 0.02
N ALA A 175 -18.13 -10.20 0.16
CA ALA A 175 -18.16 -9.52 1.44
C ALA A 175 -19.16 -10.16 2.42
N GLN A 176 -20.17 -10.87 1.93
CA GLN A 176 -21.16 -11.60 2.71
C GLN A 176 -20.77 -13.08 2.93
N ASP A 177 -19.82 -13.58 2.17
CA ASP A 177 -19.30 -14.93 2.31
C ASP A 177 -18.35 -15.01 3.51
N LYS A 178 -18.63 -15.89 4.47
CA LYS A 178 -17.84 -16.05 5.71
C LYS A 178 -16.46 -16.64 5.45
N ASP A 179 -16.32 -17.42 4.40
CA ASP A 179 -15.07 -18.11 4.06
C ASP A 179 -14.18 -17.26 3.16
N SER A 180 -14.70 -16.16 2.60
CA SER A 180 -13.93 -15.22 1.78
C SER A 180 -13.24 -14.18 2.62
N ILE A 181 -11.97 -13.91 2.31
CA ILE A 181 -11.24 -12.78 2.88
C ILE A 181 -11.63 -11.43 2.27
N ASN A 182 -12.34 -11.46 1.12
CA ASN A 182 -12.73 -10.23 0.42
C ASN A 182 -13.83 -9.49 1.18
N GLY A 183 -13.69 -8.19 1.34
CA GLY A 183 -14.59 -7.35 2.15
C GLY A 183 -14.39 -7.53 3.66
N LYS A 184 -13.23 -8.01 4.09
CA LYS A 184 -12.91 -8.29 5.51
C LYS A 184 -11.67 -7.54 5.98
N ILE A 185 -11.48 -7.53 7.28
CA ILE A 185 -10.22 -7.22 7.95
C ILE A 185 -9.55 -8.55 8.30
N ILE A 186 -8.25 -8.65 8.00
CA ILE A 186 -7.46 -9.85 8.24
C ILE A 186 -6.39 -9.52 9.27
N LYS A 187 -6.26 -10.34 10.29
CA LYS A 187 -5.12 -10.34 11.20
C LYS A 187 -4.03 -11.22 10.61
N ILE A 188 -2.81 -10.71 10.51
CA ILE A 188 -1.64 -11.42 9.96
C ILE A 188 -0.53 -11.40 11.00
N ASN A 189 -0.03 -12.57 11.36
CA ASN A 189 1.13 -12.69 12.24
C ASN A 189 2.42 -12.45 11.44
N ILE A 190 3.24 -11.49 11.90
CA ILE A 190 4.44 -11.05 11.18
C ILE A 190 5.63 -12.01 11.29
N LYS A 191 5.57 -13.00 12.16
CA LYS A 191 6.65 -13.98 12.36
C LYS A 191 6.47 -15.24 11.50
N ASN A 192 5.24 -15.75 11.43
CA ASN A 192 4.95 -17.04 10.78
C ASN A 192 3.97 -16.93 9.61
N SER A 193 3.49 -15.73 9.30
CA SER A 193 2.54 -15.45 8.21
C SER A 193 1.16 -16.12 8.36
N VAL A 194 0.85 -16.66 9.53
CA VAL A 194 -0.49 -17.17 9.82
C VAL A 194 -1.48 -16.02 9.82
N HIS A 195 -2.63 -16.22 9.20
CA HIS A 195 -3.67 -15.20 9.09
C HIS A 195 -5.04 -15.77 9.38
N GLU A 196 -5.92 -14.90 9.83
CA GLU A 196 -7.33 -15.19 10.11
C GLU A 196 -8.19 -13.96 9.83
N ILE A 197 -9.48 -14.17 9.62
CA ILE A 197 -10.44 -13.07 9.56
C ILE A 197 -10.61 -12.52 10.99
N PHE A 198 -10.45 -11.20 11.12
CA PHE A 198 -10.48 -10.48 12.40
C PHE A 198 -11.90 -10.10 12.80
#